data_2df039b59dc06ef98bdd1047099af53b
#
_entry.id   2df039b59dc06ef98bdd1047099af53b
#
_cell.length_a   1.000
_cell.length_b   1.000
_cell.length_c   1.000
_cell.angle_alpha   90.00
_cell.angle_beta   90.00
_cell.angle_gamma   90.00
#
_symmetry.space_group_name_H-M   'P 1'
#
loop_
_entity.id
_entity.type
_entity.pdbx_description
1 polymer ?
#
loop_
_entity_poly.entity_id
_entity_poly.type
_entity_poly.pdbx_seq_one_letter_code
_entity_poly.pdbx_strand_id
1 'polypeptide(L)'
;MRFLNQSLGFFNKGCFEPIDRNFITESYQALKPIEEIQNKYNKHDNDSFLNELRDSMVALYLDYDLINTQKHGLDAKRSSNDEFLEIKQVSFQSKTWSATFNDTTLEKAKVFCDIKTTLAVGIWNNISNLLFIVYGKHPEMGLYLEQKVKECHNESRRSTQTIGVSKLIKEFEFKMKPINSKEQELINLFNLKFGRFSWENYLA
;
A
#
# COMPACT_ATOMS: atom_id res chain seq x y z
N MET A 1 -20.22 2.13 -1.59
CA MET A 1 -20.04 0.69 -1.82
C MET A 1 -19.59 0.06 -0.51
N ARG A 2 -20.42 -0.73 0.17
CA ARG A 2 -20.01 -1.41 1.41
C ARG A 2 -19.24 -2.66 0.99
N PHE A 3 -17.93 -2.61 1.07
CA PHE A 3 -17.15 -3.84 1.06
C PHE A 3 -17.50 -4.60 2.33
N LEU A 4 -17.86 -5.87 2.17
CA LEU A 4 -18.27 -6.74 3.26
C LEU A 4 -17.25 -6.66 4.41
N ASN A 5 -17.73 -6.31 5.59
CA ASN A 5 -17.01 -6.42 6.86
C ASN A 5 -16.61 -7.89 7.08
N GLN A 6 -15.52 -8.31 6.48
CA GLN A 6 -14.85 -9.52 6.92
C GLN A 6 -13.99 -9.10 8.12
N SER A 7 -14.41 -9.55 9.30
CA SER A 7 -13.53 -9.51 10.48
C SER A 7 -12.15 -10.00 10.07
N LEU A 8 -11.09 -9.45 10.65
CA LEU A 8 -9.75 -10.04 10.60
C LEU A 8 -9.84 -11.47 11.13
N GLY A 9 -10.43 -12.35 10.34
CA GLY A 9 -10.45 -13.80 10.56
C GLY A 9 -9.02 -14.24 10.44
N PHE A 10 -8.32 -14.16 11.55
CA PHE A 10 -6.95 -14.58 11.63
C PHE A 10 -6.87 -16.02 11.17
N PHE A 11 -6.07 -16.23 10.18
CA PHE A 11 -5.47 -17.47 9.79
C PHE A 11 -5.90 -18.64 10.65
N ASN A 12 -7.08 -19.18 10.38
CA ASN A 12 -7.22 -20.58 10.59
C ASN A 12 -6.07 -21.20 9.81
N LYS A 13 -5.18 -21.90 10.47
CA LYS A 13 -4.32 -22.90 9.84
C LYS A 13 -5.27 -24.00 9.34
N GLY A 14 -6.15 -23.61 8.40
CA GLY A 14 -7.07 -24.51 7.73
C GLY A 14 -6.24 -25.49 6.92
N CYS A 15 -6.73 -26.69 6.78
CA CYS A 15 -6.24 -27.59 5.75
C CYS A 15 -6.42 -26.86 4.42
N PHE A 16 -5.31 -26.52 3.76
CA PHE A 16 -5.36 -26.00 2.40
C PHE A 16 -5.71 -27.15 1.47
N GLU A 17 -6.60 -26.87 0.53
CA GLU A 17 -6.88 -27.83 -0.53
C GLU A 17 -5.64 -28.00 -1.42
N PRO A 18 -5.37 -29.21 -1.92
CA PRO A 18 -4.25 -29.47 -2.80
C PRO A 18 -4.41 -28.71 -4.12
N ILE A 19 -3.29 -28.31 -4.72
CA ILE A 19 -3.26 -27.73 -6.07
C ILE A 19 -3.43 -28.88 -7.07
N ASP A 20 -4.66 -29.11 -7.51
CA ASP A 20 -5.06 -30.18 -8.42
C ASP A 20 -5.88 -29.64 -9.61
N ARG A 21 -6.61 -30.52 -10.30
CA ARG A 21 -7.50 -30.13 -11.40
C ARG A 21 -8.64 -29.21 -10.97
N ASN A 22 -9.12 -29.35 -9.73
CA ASN A 22 -10.21 -28.51 -9.24
C ASN A 22 -9.70 -27.08 -9.04
N PHE A 23 -8.49 -26.91 -8.47
CA PHE A 23 -7.84 -25.61 -8.39
C PHE A 23 -7.74 -24.92 -9.75
N ILE A 24 -7.31 -25.66 -10.79
CA ILE A 24 -7.19 -25.10 -12.16
C ILE A 24 -8.56 -24.69 -12.69
N THR A 25 -9.57 -25.55 -12.53
CA THR A 25 -10.93 -25.29 -13.04
C THR A 25 -11.57 -24.09 -12.35
N GLU A 26 -11.51 -24.05 -11.02
CA GLU A 26 -12.08 -22.96 -10.22
C GLU A 26 -11.36 -21.63 -10.48
N SER A 27 -10.02 -21.64 -10.56
CA SER A 27 -9.24 -20.46 -10.89
C SER A 27 -9.56 -19.93 -12.28
N TYR A 28 -9.67 -20.81 -13.27
CA TYR A 28 -10.03 -20.42 -14.64
C TYR A 28 -11.43 -19.81 -14.72
N GLN A 29 -12.40 -20.39 -14.02
CA GLN A 29 -13.76 -19.84 -13.95
C GLN A 29 -13.79 -18.46 -13.25
N ALA A 30 -12.99 -18.28 -12.21
CA ALA A 30 -12.89 -17.00 -11.51
C ALA A 30 -12.22 -15.90 -12.35
N LEU A 31 -11.33 -16.26 -13.28
CA LEU A 31 -10.66 -15.31 -14.15
C LEU A 31 -11.55 -14.74 -15.26
N LYS A 32 -12.58 -15.48 -15.72
CA LYS A 32 -13.46 -15.01 -16.80
C LYS A 32 -14.13 -13.66 -16.54
N PRO A 33 -14.77 -13.41 -15.39
CA PRO A 33 -15.32 -12.08 -15.08
C PRO A 33 -14.26 -10.97 -15.05
N ILE A 34 -13.02 -11.29 -14.66
CA ILE A 34 -11.91 -10.34 -14.68
C ILE A 34 -11.52 -10.00 -16.12
N GLU A 35 -11.45 -11.00 -17.00
CA GLU A 35 -11.19 -10.82 -18.43
C GLU A 35 -12.22 -9.90 -19.10
N GLU A 36 -13.50 -10.04 -18.78
CA GLU A 36 -14.56 -9.15 -19.27
C GLU A 36 -14.34 -7.69 -18.83
N ILE A 37 -13.93 -7.47 -17.58
CA ILE A 37 -13.59 -6.13 -17.06
C ILE A 37 -12.34 -5.58 -17.75
N GLN A 38 -11.30 -6.40 -17.91
CA GLN A 38 -10.07 -6.00 -18.61
C GLN A 38 -10.36 -5.57 -20.06
N ASN A 39 -11.18 -6.35 -20.78
CA ASN A 39 -11.61 -6.01 -22.13
C ASN A 39 -12.39 -4.69 -22.17
N LYS A 40 -13.34 -4.50 -21.23
CA LYS A 40 -14.16 -3.28 -21.15
C LYS A 40 -13.32 -2.02 -20.95
N TYR A 41 -12.25 -2.08 -20.16
CA TYR A 41 -11.42 -0.96 -19.81
C TYR A 41 -10.07 -0.92 -20.53
N ASN A 42 -9.83 -1.84 -21.47
CA ASN A 42 -8.58 -2.01 -22.22
C ASN A 42 -7.34 -2.14 -21.28
N LYS A 43 -7.46 -3.00 -20.25
CA LYS A 43 -6.44 -3.26 -19.22
C LYS A 43 -6.02 -4.73 -19.25
N HIS A 44 -5.22 -5.11 -20.24
CA HIS A 44 -4.87 -6.51 -20.51
C HIS A 44 -3.63 -7.03 -19.75
N ASP A 45 -2.83 -6.15 -19.17
CA ASP A 45 -1.72 -6.52 -18.31
C ASP A 45 -2.21 -6.81 -16.90
N ASN A 46 -2.10 -8.07 -16.46
CA ASN A 46 -2.64 -8.51 -15.18
C ASN A 46 -1.98 -7.81 -13.99
N ASP A 47 -0.68 -7.59 -14.02
CA ASP A 47 0.04 -6.93 -12.93
C ASP A 47 -0.34 -5.46 -12.86
N SER A 48 -0.39 -4.78 -13.98
CA SER A 48 -0.87 -3.40 -14.07
C SER A 48 -2.32 -3.28 -13.62
N PHE A 49 -3.20 -4.17 -14.08
CA PHE A 49 -4.62 -4.15 -13.71
C PHE A 49 -4.84 -4.27 -12.20
N LEU A 50 -4.17 -5.22 -11.55
CA LEU A 50 -4.29 -5.43 -10.10
C LEU A 50 -3.69 -4.28 -9.30
N ASN A 51 -2.56 -3.74 -9.75
CA ASN A 51 -1.94 -2.59 -9.11
C ASN A 51 -2.84 -1.35 -9.23
N GLU A 52 -3.34 -1.04 -10.42
CA GLU A 52 -4.26 0.08 -10.64
C GLU A 52 -5.55 -0.05 -9.83
N LEU A 53 -6.11 -1.27 -9.72
CA LEU A 53 -7.29 -1.52 -8.89
C LEU A 53 -7.01 -1.22 -7.41
N ARG A 54 -5.89 -1.71 -6.88
CA ARG A 54 -5.50 -1.50 -5.49
C ARG A 54 -5.18 -0.03 -5.20
N ASP A 55 -4.47 0.62 -6.11
CA ASP A 55 -4.16 2.05 -6.00
C ASP A 55 -5.44 2.88 -6.04
N SER A 56 -6.39 2.53 -6.93
CA SER A 56 -7.73 3.15 -6.97
C SER A 56 -8.46 3.02 -5.64
N MET A 57 -8.42 1.85 -5.02
CA MET A 57 -9.09 1.63 -3.73
C MET A 57 -8.45 2.46 -2.62
N VAL A 58 -7.14 2.52 -2.53
CA VAL A 58 -6.43 3.34 -1.53
C VAL A 58 -6.72 4.82 -1.76
N ALA A 59 -6.63 5.30 -3.01
CA ALA A 59 -6.93 6.67 -3.38
C ALA A 59 -8.35 7.07 -2.98
N LEU A 60 -9.34 6.22 -3.33
CA LEU A 60 -10.74 6.45 -2.98
C LEU A 60 -10.98 6.58 -1.47
N TYR A 61 -10.35 5.72 -0.66
CA TYR A 61 -10.48 5.79 0.80
C TYR A 61 -9.81 7.03 1.41
N LEU A 62 -8.89 7.67 0.71
CA LEU A 62 -8.20 8.88 1.14
C LEU A 62 -8.71 10.15 0.43
N ASP A 63 -9.81 10.05 -0.35
CA ASP A 63 -10.43 11.15 -1.12
C ASP A 63 -9.49 11.77 -2.17
N TYR A 64 -8.77 10.91 -2.91
CA TYR A 64 -7.96 11.28 -4.06
C TYR A 64 -8.51 10.64 -5.33
N ASP A 65 -8.30 11.32 -6.47
CA ASP A 65 -8.60 10.83 -7.81
C ASP A 65 -7.33 10.27 -8.45
N LEU A 66 -7.40 9.07 -9.06
CA LEU A 66 -6.27 8.51 -9.79
C LEU A 66 -5.84 9.42 -10.96
N ILE A 67 -4.54 9.54 -11.12
CA ILE A 67 -3.96 10.20 -12.28
C ILE A 67 -3.76 9.16 -13.37
N ASN A 68 -4.57 9.23 -14.42
CA ASN A 68 -4.53 8.28 -15.54
C ASN A 68 -3.44 8.67 -16.56
N THR A 69 -2.28 9.11 -16.09
CA THR A 69 -1.16 9.48 -16.97
C THR A 69 -0.04 8.45 -16.86
N GLN A 70 0.34 7.93 -18.01
CA GLN A 70 1.52 7.08 -18.15
C GLN A 70 2.75 7.81 -17.61
N LYS A 71 3.27 7.31 -16.50
CA LYS A 71 4.67 7.46 -16.08
C LYS A 71 5.18 8.87 -15.82
N HIS A 72 5.39 9.15 -14.65
CA HIS A 72 6.41 9.93 -13.94
C HIS A 72 5.81 10.60 -12.73
N GLY A 73 5.68 9.84 -11.66
CA GLY A 73 5.52 10.51 -10.41
C GLY A 73 4.52 9.83 -9.52
N LEU A 74 3.42 10.44 -9.31
CA LEU A 74 2.51 10.18 -8.22
C LEU A 74 1.25 9.49 -8.75
N ASP A 75 0.67 8.60 -7.93
CA ASP A 75 -0.41 7.71 -8.37
C ASP A 75 -1.78 8.41 -8.39
N ALA A 76 -1.99 9.40 -7.53
CA ALA A 76 -3.26 10.10 -7.43
C ALA A 76 -3.10 11.57 -7.04
N LYS A 77 -4.17 12.36 -7.28
CA LYS A 77 -4.23 13.79 -7.01
C LYS A 77 -5.56 14.15 -6.36
N ARG A 78 -5.53 15.07 -5.41
CA ARG A 78 -6.73 15.72 -4.90
C ARG A 78 -6.91 17.08 -5.60
N SER A 79 -7.92 17.17 -6.45
CA SER A 79 -8.12 18.36 -7.30
C SER A 79 -8.45 19.63 -6.51
N SER A 80 -9.01 19.50 -5.30
CA SER A 80 -9.44 20.64 -4.48
C SER A 80 -8.29 21.49 -3.93
N ASN A 81 -7.11 20.93 -3.70
CA ASN A 81 -6.00 21.60 -3.02
C ASN A 81 -4.61 21.30 -3.60
N ASP A 82 -4.58 20.72 -4.79
CA ASP A 82 -3.34 20.36 -5.51
C ASP A 82 -2.39 19.48 -4.68
N GLU A 83 -2.96 18.56 -3.90
CA GLU A 83 -2.22 17.54 -3.17
C GLU A 83 -2.07 16.27 -4.00
N PHE A 84 -0.96 15.59 -3.81
CA PHE A 84 -0.59 14.37 -4.52
C PHE A 84 -0.48 13.20 -3.57
N LEU A 85 -0.68 11.99 -4.10
CA LEU A 85 -0.58 10.74 -3.37
C LEU A 85 0.33 9.76 -4.10
N GLU A 86 1.30 9.23 -3.39
CA GLU A 86 2.07 8.05 -3.78
C GLU A 86 1.59 6.86 -2.99
N ILE A 87 1.34 5.74 -3.66
CA ILE A 87 0.76 4.55 -3.05
C ILE A 87 1.76 3.40 -3.08
N LYS A 88 1.89 2.70 -1.98
CA LYS A 88 2.67 1.47 -1.87
C LYS A 88 1.79 0.34 -1.35
N GLN A 89 1.95 -0.84 -1.94
CA GLN A 89 1.17 -2.02 -1.59
C GLN A 89 2.02 -3.01 -0.80
N VAL A 90 1.48 -3.52 0.30
CA VAL A 90 2.17 -4.48 1.16
C VAL A 90 1.25 -5.64 1.50
N SER A 91 1.74 -6.86 1.34
CA SER A 91 1.03 -8.04 1.79
C SER A 91 1.06 -8.12 3.32
N PHE A 92 -0.09 -8.40 3.92
CA PHE A 92 -0.20 -8.69 5.35
C PHE A 92 0.70 -9.85 5.78
N GLN A 93 0.91 -10.84 4.89
CA GLN A 93 1.75 -12.02 5.11
C GLN A 93 3.25 -11.69 5.13
N SER A 94 3.65 -10.52 4.68
CA SER A 94 5.07 -10.14 4.65
C SER A 94 5.65 -10.11 6.07
N LYS A 95 6.85 -10.65 6.24
CA LYS A 95 7.57 -10.59 7.52
C LYS A 95 7.76 -9.16 7.99
N THR A 96 8.14 -8.30 7.06
CA THR A 96 8.30 -6.86 7.28
C THR A 96 7.24 -6.10 6.51
N TRP A 97 6.52 -5.20 7.17
CA TRP A 97 5.67 -4.26 6.48
C TRP A 97 6.47 -3.01 6.16
N SER A 98 6.81 -2.85 4.90
CA SER A 98 7.65 -1.73 4.44
C SER A 98 7.16 -1.19 3.12
N ALA A 99 7.10 0.12 3.01
CA ALA A 99 6.99 0.80 1.73
C ALA A 99 8.29 0.59 0.94
N THR A 100 8.19 0.07 -0.27
CA THR A 100 9.34 -0.17 -1.14
C THR A 100 9.35 0.85 -2.28
N PHE A 101 10.46 1.52 -2.45
CA PHE A 101 10.72 2.50 -3.49
C PHE A 101 11.78 1.95 -4.44
N ASN A 102 11.33 1.44 -5.57
CA ASN A 102 12.22 0.86 -6.58
C ASN A 102 12.90 1.96 -7.39
N ASP A 103 14.18 1.75 -7.68
CA ASP A 103 15.00 2.65 -8.52
C ASP A 103 14.82 4.13 -8.15
N THR A 104 14.93 4.42 -6.85
CA THR A 104 14.73 5.76 -6.32
C THR A 104 15.89 6.66 -6.69
N THR A 105 15.61 7.75 -7.37
CA THR A 105 16.55 8.84 -7.64
C THR A 105 16.47 9.91 -6.57
N LEU A 106 17.44 10.82 -6.55
CA LEU A 106 17.40 11.98 -5.65
C LEU A 106 16.16 12.86 -5.92
N GLU A 107 15.76 13.01 -7.18
CA GLU A 107 14.56 13.76 -7.56
C GLU A 107 13.30 13.11 -7.01
N LYS A 108 13.16 11.78 -7.14
CA LYS A 108 12.04 11.03 -6.57
C LYS A 108 11.99 11.15 -5.04
N ALA A 109 13.13 11.11 -4.37
CA ALA A 109 13.18 11.29 -2.91
C ALA A 109 12.75 12.70 -2.49
N LYS A 110 13.17 13.74 -3.23
CA LYS A 110 12.81 15.13 -2.97
C LYS A 110 11.32 15.43 -3.09
N VAL A 111 10.57 14.68 -3.88
CA VAL A 111 9.12 14.83 -3.98
C VAL A 111 8.44 14.70 -2.62
N PHE A 112 8.97 13.84 -1.74
CA PHE A 112 8.45 13.65 -0.38
C PHE A 112 8.89 14.72 0.63
N CYS A 113 9.77 15.63 0.24
CA CYS A 113 10.06 16.82 1.04
C CYS A 113 8.98 17.90 0.91
N ASP A 114 8.09 17.77 -0.10
CA ASP A 114 6.96 18.66 -0.29
C ASP A 114 5.78 18.23 0.58
N ILE A 115 5.27 19.16 1.39
CA ILE A 115 4.07 18.94 2.23
C ILE A 115 2.79 18.68 1.43
N LYS A 116 2.82 18.85 0.11
CA LYS A 116 1.71 18.49 -0.79
C LYS A 116 1.71 17.02 -1.18
N THR A 117 2.78 16.29 -0.90
CA THR A 117 2.89 14.88 -1.26
C THR A 117 2.62 13.98 -0.06
N THR A 118 1.56 13.20 -0.13
CA THR A 118 1.20 12.17 0.83
C THR A 118 1.74 10.82 0.35
N LEU A 119 2.35 10.05 1.25
CA LEU A 119 2.62 8.63 1.05
C LEU A 119 1.51 7.82 1.72
N ALA A 120 0.96 6.84 1.02
CA ALA A 120 0.06 5.83 1.57
C ALA A 120 0.61 4.43 1.39
N VAL A 121 0.45 3.60 2.42
CA VAL A 121 0.83 2.19 2.41
C VAL A 121 -0.42 1.36 2.69
N GLY A 122 -0.95 0.72 1.66
CA GLY A 122 -2.08 -0.20 1.78
C GLY A 122 -1.64 -1.58 2.24
N ILE A 123 -2.22 -2.10 3.32
CA ILE A 123 -1.93 -3.44 3.84
C ILE A 123 -3.05 -4.40 3.44
N TRP A 124 -2.69 -5.42 2.67
CA TRP A 124 -3.61 -6.34 2.03
C TRP A 124 -3.50 -7.77 2.55
N ASN A 125 -4.61 -8.36 2.94
CA ASN A 125 -4.63 -9.79 3.35
C ASN A 125 -4.62 -10.74 2.15
N ASN A 126 -5.22 -10.32 1.04
CA ASN A 126 -5.23 -11.07 -0.22
C ASN A 126 -5.39 -10.08 -1.39
N ILE A 127 -5.80 -10.56 -2.54
CA ILE A 127 -5.86 -9.78 -3.78
C ILE A 127 -6.79 -8.55 -3.69
N SER A 128 -7.88 -8.65 -2.93
CA SER A 128 -8.97 -7.63 -2.90
C SER A 128 -9.30 -7.10 -1.50
N ASN A 129 -8.73 -7.66 -0.44
CA ASN A 129 -9.08 -7.29 0.93
C ASN A 129 -8.03 -6.35 1.53
N LEU A 130 -8.29 -5.04 1.40
CA LEU A 130 -7.54 -3.98 2.05
C LEU A 130 -7.91 -3.92 3.53
N LEU A 131 -7.00 -4.25 4.42
CA LEU A 131 -7.24 -4.27 5.86
C LEU A 131 -7.21 -2.87 6.46
N PHE A 132 -6.17 -2.13 6.16
CA PHE A 132 -5.96 -0.76 6.64
C PHE A 132 -4.95 -0.03 5.77
N ILE A 133 -4.89 1.29 5.93
CA ILE A 133 -3.94 2.17 5.26
C ILE A 133 -3.11 2.89 6.32
N VAL A 134 -1.80 2.94 6.12
CA VAL A 134 -0.91 3.84 6.86
C VAL A 134 -0.54 4.98 5.94
N TYR A 135 -0.84 6.22 6.31
CA TYR A 135 -0.65 7.36 5.43
C TYR A 135 -0.22 8.62 6.19
N GLY A 136 0.48 9.46 5.49
CA GLY A 136 0.94 10.73 6.04
C GLY A 136 1.84 11.47 5.07
N LYS A 137 2.23 12.68 5.49
CA LYS A 137 3.19 13.53 4.80
C LYS A 137 4.11 14.18 5.83
N HIS A 138 5.40 13.98 5.68
CA HIS A 138 6.39 14.53 6.58
C HIS A 138 7.68 14.82 5.81
N PRO A 139 8.12 16.08 5.72
CA PRO A 139 9.29 16.46 4.93
C PRO A 139 10.58 15.72 5.32
N GLU A 140 10.74 15.38 6.60
CA GLU A 140 11.92 14.64 7.06
C GLU A 140 11.96 13.19 6.54
N MET A 141 10.81 12.61 6.18
CA MET A 141 10.80 11.33 5.49
C MET A 141 11.47 11.45 4.11
N GLY A 142 11.20 12.54 3.39
CA GLY A 142 11.87 12.83 2.13
C GLY A 142 13.37 13.01 2.29
N LEU A 143 13.81 13.75 3.32
CA LEU A 143 15.23 13.92 3.66
C LEU A 143 15.89 12.58 4.02
N TYR A 144 15.21 11.74 4.78
CA TYR A 144 15.67 10.39 5.08
C TYR A 144 15.87 9.55 3.82
N LEU A 145 14.92 9.55 2.88
CA LEU A 145 15.05 8.86 1.59
C LEU A 145 16.21 9.42 0.76
N GLU A 146 16.32 10.74 0.69
CA GLU A 146 17.40 11.40 -0.05
C GLU A 146 18.79 10.99 0.48
N GLN A 147 18.95 10.95 1.80
CA GLN A 147 20.18 10.47 2.42
C GLN A 147 20.48 9.03 2.05
N LYS A 148 19.48 8.14 2.13
CA LYS A 148 19.64 6.72 1.77
C LYS A 148 20.02 6.52 0.30
N VAL A 149 19.47 7.32 -0.60
CA VAL A 149 19.84 7.30 -2.03
C VAL A 149 21.30 7.75 -2.21
N LYS A 150 21.73 8.82 -1.53
CA LYS A 150 23.11 9.30 -1.56
C LYS A 150 24.10 8.23 -1.08
N GLU A 151 23.79 7.54 0.03
CA GLU A 151 24.57 6.43 0.54
C GLU A 151 24.73 5.32 -0.50
N CYS A 152 23.65 4.94 -1.19
CA CYS A 152 23.69 3.92 -2.25
C CYS A 152 24.53 4.36 -3.47
N HIS A 153 24.40 5.62 -3.89
CA HIS A 153 25.18 6.16 -5.01
C HIS A 153 26.68 6.15 -4.71
N ASN A 154 27.08 6.53 -3.51
CA ASN A 154 28.47 6.51 -3.08
C ASN A 154 29.07 5.10 -3.08
N GLU A 155 28.24 4.07 -2.89
CA GLU A 155 28.63 2.67 -2.91
C GLU A 155 28.38 1.97 -4.25
N SER A 156 28.01 2.72 -5.29
CA SER A 156 27.66 2.21 -6.64
C SER A 156 26.59 1.10 -6.62
N ARG A 157 25.67 1.14 -5.65
CA ARG A 157 24.57 0.19 -5.48
C ARG A 157 23.26 0.72 -6.09
N ARG A 158 22.38 -0.20 -6.48
CA ARG A 158 20.99 0.14 -6.83
C ARG A 158 20.29 0.82 -5.64
N SER A 159 19.54 1.86 -5.92
CA SER A 159 18.86 2.65 -4.91
C SER A 159 17.41 2.18 -4.65
N THR A 160 17.20 0.88 -4.47
CA THR A 160 15.93 0.40 -3.92
C THR A 160 15.93 0.67 -2.43
N GLN A 161 15.01 1.54 -1.99
CA GLN A 161 14.88 1.92 -0.60
C GLN A 161 13.62 1.34 0.02
N THR A 162 13.64 1.09 1.32
CA THR A 162 12.48 0.64 2.08
C THR A 162 12.33 1.44 3.36
N ILE A 163 11.09 1.77 3.71
CA ILE A 163 10.76 2.36 5.00
C ILE A 163 9.72 1.48 5.68
N GLY A 164 10.04 1.01 6.89
CA GLY A 164 9.11 0.19 7.67
C GLY A 164 7.89 0.98 8.13
N VAL A 165 6.72 0.35 8.12
CA VAL A 165 5.46 0.96 8.55
C VAL A 165 5.54 1.48 9.99
N SER A 166 6.18 0.76 10.90
CA SER A 166 6.36 1.23 12.28
C SER A 166 7.23 2.49 12.35
N LYS A 167 8.24 2.62 11.48
CA LYS A 167 9.07 3.83 11.39
C LYS A 167 8.27 5.01 10.85
N LEU A 168 7.44 4.79 9.82
CA LEU A 168 6.55 5.82 9.28
C LEU A 168 5.66 6.42 10.39
N ILE A 169 5.11 5.58 11.26
CA ILE A 169 4.24 6.04 12.34
C ILE A 169 5.05 6.70 13.47
N LYS A 170 6.10 6.04 13.97
CA LYS A 170 6.82 6.49 15.17
C LYS A 170 7.69 7.72 14.95
N GLU A 171 8.30 7.84 13.77
CA GLU A 171 9.28 8.88 13.48
C GLU A 171 8.72 9.98 12.55
N PHE A 172 7.72 9.63 11.72
CA PHE A 172 7.15 10.57 10.76
C PHE A 172 5.65 10.83 10.98
N GLU A 173 5.10 10.41 12.13
CA GLU A 173 3.75 10.71 12.60
C GLU A 173 2.62 10.30 11.64
N PHE A 174 2.84 9.26 10.83
CA PHE A 174 1.83 8.74 9.92
C PHE A 174 0.63 8.19 10.70
N LYS A 175 -0.56 8.34 10.11
CA LYS A 175 -1.82 7.86 10.67
C LYS A 175 -2.19 6.49 10.14
N MET A 176 -2.97 5.75 10.91
CA MET A 176 -3.53 4.45 10.55
C MET A 176 -5.03 4.59 10.34
N LYS A 177 -5.51 4.26 9.14
CA LYS A 177 -6.93 4.23 8.83
C LYS A 177 -7.42 2.79 8.69
N PRO A 178 -8.21 2.27 9.63
CA PRO A 178 -8.85 0.96 9.49
C PRO A 178 -9.84 0.98 8.32
N ILE A 179 -9.84 -0.07 7.51
CA ILE A 179 -10.77 -0.23 6.38
C ILE A 179 -11.65 -1.47 6.61
N ASN A 180 -11.06 -2.66 6.57
CA ASN A 180 -11.73 -3.92 6.85
C ASN A 180 -11.20 -4.55 8.16
N SER A 181 -10.89 -3.72 9.14
CA SER A 181 -10.46 -4.10 10.49
C SER A 181 -11.09 -3.17 11.51
N LYS A 182 -11.25 -3.64 12.74
CA LYS A 182 -11.65 -2.79 13.85
C LYS A 182 -10.42 -2.10 14.44
N GLU A 183 -10.59 -0.90 14.96
CA GLU A 183 -9.51 -0.13 15.58
C GLU A 183 -8.76 -0.92 16.66
N GLN A 184 -9.49 -1.56 17.57
CA GLN A 184 -8.88 -2.35 18.64
C GLN A 184 -8.10 -3.56 18.12
N GLU A 185 -8.59 -4.21 17.07
CA GLU A 185 -7.89 -5.32 16.42
C GLU A 185 -6.59 -4.84 15.77
N LEU A 186 -6.63 -3.65 15.17
CA LEU A 186 -5.46 -3.03 14.56
C LEU A 186 -4.40 -2.67 15.61
N ILE A 187 -4.80 -2.06 16.73
CA ILE A 187 -3.90 -1.76 17.86
C ILE A 187 -3.24 -3.04 18.39
N ASN A 188 -4.05 -4.09 18.63
CA ASN A 188 -3.53 -5.37 19.12
C ASN A 188 -2.54 -6.00 18.14
N LEU A 189 -2.82 -5.90 16.84
CA LEU A 189 -1.95 -6.39 15.79
C LEU A 189 -0.61 -5.64 15.75
N PHE A 190 -0.64 -4.30 15.88
CA PHE A 190 0.57 -3.50 15.93
C PHE A 190 1.39 -3.79 17.19
N ASN A 191 0.75 -3.96 18.35
CA ASN A 191 1.42 -4.37 19.56
C ASN A 191 2.11 -5.74 19.43
N LEU A 192 1.44 -6.69 18.79
CA LEU A 192 2.00 -8.02 18.53
C LEU A 192 3.19 -7.97 17.56
N LYS A 193 3.07 -7.20 16.49
CA LYS A 193 4.08 -7.17 15.41
C LYS A 193 5.28 -6.29 15.72
N PHE A 194 5.07 -5.15 16.39
CA PHE A 194 6.08 -4.11 16.58
C PHE A 194 6.37 -3.78 18.06
N GLY A 195 5.73 -4.49 18.98
CA GLY A 195 5.84 -4.21 20.41
C GLY A 195 4.88 -3.12 20.89
N ARG A 196 4.77 -2.98 22.20
CA ARG A 196 3.90 -2.00 22.85
C ARG A 196 4.34 -0.57 22.52
N PHE A 197 3.38 0.25 22.15
CA PHE A 197 3.53 1.66 21.84
C PHE A 197 2.14 2.30 21.87
N SER A 198 2.03 3.60 22.00
CA SER A 198 0.73 4.32 22.02
C SER A 198 0.14 4.43 20.60
N TRP A 199 -0.12 3.27 19.97
CA TRP A 199 -0.62 3.19 18.59
C TRP A 199 -1.97 3.87 18.40
N GLU A 200 -2.79 3.91 19.46
CA GLU A 200 -4.10 4.56 19.49
C GLU A 200 -4.04 6.06 19.13
N ASN A 201 -2.93 6.74 19.41
CA ASN A 201 -2.73 8.15 19.09
C ASN A 201 -2.60 8.41 17.57
N TYR A 202 -2.41 7.36 16.79
CA TYR A 202 -2.20 7.43 15.35
C TYR A 202 -3.38 6.87 14.54
N LEU A 203 -4.47 6.51 15.19
CA LEU A 203 -5.73 6.19 14.50
C LEU A 203 -6.34 7.46 13.87
N ALA A 204 -6.96 7.29 12.67
CA ALA A 204 -7.57 8.36 11.88
C ALA A 204 -9.03 8.07 11.55
#